data_bb42b4c6ede6adf99dd37476cc0f52aa
#
_entry.id   bb42b4c6ede6adf99dd37476cc0f52aa
#
_cell.length_a   1.000
_cell.length_b   1.000
_cell.length_c   1.000
_cell.angle_alpha   90.00
_cell.angle_beta   90.00
_cell.angle_gamma   90.00
#
_symmetry.space_group_name_H-M   'P 1'
#
loop_
_entity.id
_entity.type
_entity.pdbx_description
1 polymer ?
#
loop_
_entity_poly.entity_id
_entity_poly.type
_entity_poly.pdbx_seq_one_letter_code
_entity_poly.pdbx_strand_id
1 'polypeptide(L)' 'MKFHYYAETDSLYIELSHNSSSDSQEVTPGVVLDFDEQGQFVGIDIDNASKTVDLSRLETEGLPRTIYWRNY' A
#
# COMPACT_ATOMS: atom_id res chain seq x y z
N MET A 1 -1.03 4.38 -7.68
CA MET A 1 -0.87 3.97 -6.28
C MET A 1 -1.58 4.91 -5.36
N LYS A 2 -2.12 4.40 -4.28
CA LYS A 2 -2.83 5.23 -3.32
C LYS A 2 -2.47 4.78 -1.91
N PHE A 3 -2.24 5.73 -1.02
CA PHE A 3 -1.86 5.46 0.36
C PHE A 3 -3.01 5.82 1.28
N HIS A 4 -3.42 4.87 2.12
CA HIS A 4 -4.48 5.08 3.11
C HIS A 4 -3.90 4.82 4.49
N TYR A 5 -3.91 5.83 5.33
CA TYR A 5 -3.45 5.66 6.70
C TYR A 5 -4.63 5.72 7.66
N TYR A 6 -4.70 4.73 8.52
CA TYR A 6 -5.77 4.61 9.52
C TYR A 6 -5.18 4.87 10.90
N ALA A 7 -5.35 6.09 11.37
CA ALA A 7 -4.73 6.52 12.62
C ALA A 7 -5.20 5.72 13.83
N GLU A 8 -6.45 5.29 13.83
CA GLU A 8 -7.00 4.54 14.96
C GLU A 8 -6.29 3.22 15.21
N THR A 9 -5.81 2.59 14.16
CA THR A 9 -5.14 1.30 14.26
C THR A 9 -3.66 1.38 13.92
N ASP A 10 -3.18 2.57 13.55
CA ASP A 10 -1.81 2.76 13.07
C ASP A 10 -1.49 1.80 11.93
N SER A 11 -2.40 1.71 10.98
CA SER A 11 -2.26 0.83 9.82
C SER A 11 -2.11 1.65 8.56
N LEU A 12 -1.22 1.21 7.68
CA LEU A 12 -1.04 1.82 6.37
C LEU A 12 -1.39 0.80 5.30
N TYR A 13 -2.28 1.15 4.40
CA TYR A 13 -2.59 0.32 3.25
C TYR A 13 -2.13 1.04 1.98
N ILE A 14 -1.32 0.36 1.19
CA ILE A 14 -0.84 0.89 -0.08
C ILE A 14 -1.56 0.15 -1.19
N GLU A 15 -2.42 0.87 -1.89
CA GLU A 15 -3.15 0.30 -3.03
C GLU A 15 -2.26 0.41 -4.26
N LEU A 16 -1.85 -0.72 -4.79
CA LEU A 16 -0.93 -0.79 -5.93
C LEU A 16 -1.66 -0.83 -7.26
N SER A 17 -2.87 -1.39 -7.28
CA SER A 17 -3.69 -1.46 -8.48
C SER A 17 -5.15 -1.38 -8.09
N HIS A 18 -6.01 -1.21 -9.09
CA HIS A 18 -7.47 -1.13 -8.87
C HIS A 18 -8.15 -2.49 -8.83
N ASN A 19 -7.41 -3.56 -9.08
CA ASN A 19 -8.02 -4.89 -9.09
C ASN A 19 -8.45 -5.29 -7.70
N SER A 20 -9.48 -6.13 -7.65
CA SER A 20 -9.97 -6.65 -6.37
C SER A 20 -9.01 -7.68 -5.81
N SER A 21 -8.83 -7.64 -4.51
CA SER A 21 -8.04 -8.66 -3.82
C SER A 21 -8.83 -9.96 -3.74
N SER A 22 -8.20 -11.06 -4.09
CA SER A 22 -8.81 -12.39 -3.96
C SER A 22 -8.04 -13.28 -3.01
N ASP A 23 -6.81 -12.90 -2.64
CA ASP A 23 -5.98 -13.68 -1.74
C ASP A 23 -5.03 -12.75 -1.00
N SER A 24 -4.64 -13.17 0.20
CA SER A 24 -3.74 -12.39 1.04
C SER A 24 -2.71 -13.30 1.65
N GLN A 25 -1.49 -12.80 1.79
CA GLN A 25 -0.40 -13.57 2.38
C GLN A 25 0.40 -12.70 3.33
N GLU A 26 0.51 -13.14 4.58
CA GLU A 26 1.38 -12.48 5.55
C GLU A 26 2.82 -12.88 5.24
N VAL A 27 3.66 -11.91 4.89
CA VAL A 27 5.03 -12.17 4.49
C VAL A 27 6.02 -12.01 5.63
N THR A 28 5.63 -11.25 6.63
CA THR A 28 6.36 -11.07 7.88
C THR A 28 5.34 -10.58 8.89
N PRO A 29 5.58 -10.72 10.20
CA PRO A 29 4.60 -10.23 11.17
C PRO A 29 4.22 -8.78 10.92
N GLY A 30 2.93 -8.55 10.72
CA GLY A 30 2.38 -7.22 10.52
C GLY A 30 2.42 -6.71 9.09
N VAL A 31 2.89 -7.50 8.12
CA VAL A 31 2.91 -7.08 6.72
C VAL A 31 2.19 -8.13 5.88
N VAL A 32 1.10 -7.74 5.24
CA VAL A 32 0.28 -8.63 4.42
C VAL A 32 0.26 -8.11 2.99
N LEU A 33 0.54 -9.00 2.05
CA LEU A 33 0.42 -8.70 0.62
C LEU A 33 -0.91 -9.22 0.11
N ASP A 34 -1.60 -8.40 -0.68
CA ASP A 34 -2.84 -8.79 -1.32
C ASP A 34 -2.59 -9.04 -2.80
N PHE A 35 -3.26 -10.07 -3.33
CA PHE A 35 -3.13 -10.50 -4.72
C PHE A 35 -4.50 -10.59 -5.38
N ASP A 36 -4.54 -10.37 -6.69
CA ASP A 36 -5.74 -10.57 -7.47
C ASP A 36 -5.85 -12.03 -7.92
N GLU A 37 -6.87 -12.34 -8.73
CA GLU A 37 -7.11 -13.71 -9.20
C GLU A 37 -5.99 -14.25 -10.07
N GLN A 38 -5.22 -13.39 -10.72
CA GLN A 38 -4.10 -13.81 -11.54
C GLN A 38 -2.79 -13.88 -10.75
N GLY A 39 -2.83 -13.67 -9.44
CA GLY A 39 -1.64 -13.72 -8.61
C GLY A 39 -0.79 -12.46 -8.69
N GLN A 40 -1.34 -11.35 -9.17
CA GLN A 40 -0.63 -10.09 -9.25
C GLN A 40 -0.86 -9.27 -7.98
N PHE A 41 0.11 -8.42 -7.62
CA PHE A 41 -0.01 -7.59 -6.42
C PHE A 41 -1.11 -6.56 -6.60
N VAL A 42 -1.94 -6.40 -5.58
CA VAL A 42 -2.93 -5.32 -5.56
C VAL A 42 -2.75 -4.39 -4.38
N GLY A 43 -2.14 -4.83 -3.31
CA GLY A 43 -1.96 -3.95 -2.16
C GLY A 43 -1.02 -4.51 -1.12
N ILE A 44 -0.63 -3.64 -0.19
CA ILE A 44 0.22 -3.99 0.95
C ILE A 44 -0.43 -3.37 2.19
N ASP A 45 -0.64 -4.20 3.22
CA ASP A 45 -1.18 -3.77 4.49
C ASP A 45 -0.06 -3.84 5.54
N ILE A 46 0.22 -2.73 6.19
CA ILE A 46 1.31 -2.64 7.17
C ILE A 46 0.72 -2.25 8.53
N ASP A 47 0.81 -3.15 9.50
CA ASP A 47 0.41 -2.88 10.87
C ASP A 47 1.53 -2.16 11.61
N ASN A 48 1.15 -1.38 12.63
CA ASN A 48 2.12 -0.60 13.41
C ASN A 48 2.99 0.25 12.49
N ALA A 49 2.35 0.89 11.52
CA ALA A 49 3.06 1.56 10.45
C ALA A 49 4.00 2.65 10.94
N SER A 50 3.63 3.38 11.98
CA SER A 50 4.48 4.44 12.50
C SER A 50 5.82 3.92 13.05
N LYS A 51 5.88 2.63 13.41
CA LYS A 51 7.10 2.01 13.91
C LYS A 51 7.85 1.25 12.85
N THR A 52 7.25 1.07 11.69
CA THR A 52 7.79 0.23 10.62
C THR A 52 8.31 1.06 9.47
N VAL A 53 7.62 2.14 9.14
CA VAL A 53 7.98 3.00 8.00
C VAL A 53 7.98 4.45 8.44
N ASP A 54 8.64 5.29 7.67
CA ASP A 54 8.70 6.71 7.95
C ASP A 54 7.47 7.39 7.32
N LEU A 55 6.45 7.60 8.14
CA LEU A 55 5.20 8.21 7.70
C LEU A 55 5.30 9.72 7.47
N SER A 56 6.43 10.33 7.83
CA SER A 56 6.60 11.77 7.67
C SER A 56 7.10 12.16 6.28
N ARG A 57 7.49 11.17 5.48
CA ARG A 57 8.06 11.43 4.16
C ARG A 57 7.48 10.49 3.12
N LEU A 58 7.19 11.06 1.96
CA LEU A 58 6.86 10.31 0.77
C LEU A 58 7.60 10.93 -0.39
N GLU A 59 8.52 10.17 -0.97
CA GLU A 59 9.31 10.63 -2.11
C GLU A 59 9.21 9.62 -3.23
N THR A 60 9.16 10.11 -4.45
CA THR A 60 9.26 9.25 -5.63
C THR A 60 10.40 9.77 -6.48
N GLU A 61 11.07 8.85 -7.17
CA GLU A 61 12.22 9.21 -7.98
C GLU A 61 12.27 8.28 -9.18
N GLY A 62 12.41 8.86 -10.37
CA GLY A 62 12.58 8.08 -11.59
C GLY A 62 11.39 7.28 -12.06
N LEU A 63 10.19 7.62 -11.62
CA LEU A 63 8.99 6.93 -12.11
C LEU A 63 8.87 7.12 -13.62
N PRO A 64 8.43 6.07 -14.36
CA PRO A 64 8.46 6.09 -15.81
C PRO A 64 7.44 7.02 -16.45
N ARG A 65 6.48 7.54 -15.68
CA ARG A 65 5.44 8.41 -16.21
C ARG A 65 5.24 9.62 -15.32
N THR A 66 4.68 10.68 -15.92
CA THR A 66 4.26 11.84 -15.17
C THR A 66 3.15 11.45 -14.21
N ILE A 67 3.26 11.88 -12.98
CA ILE A 67 2.26 11.63 -11.97
C ILE A 67 1.25 12.75 -12.02
N TYR A 68 -0.02 12.38 -12.08
CA TYR A 68 -1.10 13.33 -12.07
C TYR A 68 -1.76 13.37 -10.71
N TRP A 69 -1.84 14.55 -10.15
CA TRP A 69 -2.58 14.78 -8.95
C TRP A 69 -3.99 15.17 -9.34
N ARG A 70 -4.93 14.40 -8.86
CA ARG A 70 -6.32 14.65 -9.14
C ARG A 70 -7.03 14.91 -7.83
N ASN A 71 -7.54 16.10 -7.68
CA ASN A 71 -8.30 16.47 -6.49
C ASN A 71 -9.77 16.32 -6.80
N TYR A 72 -10.21 15.13 -6.73
CA TYR A 72 -11.61 14.85 -7.02
C TYR A 72 -12.43 14.84 -5.76
#